data_d472c3d387ad4beef42eccc5ba9c56af
#
_entry.id   d472c3d387ad4beef42eccc5ba9c56af
#
_cell.length_a   1.000
_cell.length_b   1.000
_cell.length_c   1.000
_cell.angle_alpha   90.00
_cell.angle_beta   90.00
_cell.angle_gamma   90.00
#
_symmetry.space_group_name_H-M   'P 1'
#
loop_
_entity.id
_entity.type
_entity.pdbx_description
1 polymer ?
#
loop_
_entity_poly.entity_id
_entity_poly.type
_entity_poly.pdbx_seq_one_letter_code
_entity_poly.pdbx_strand_id
1 'polypeptide(L)'
;MLNNTLGILVTILLLFSACKDEEPPISSTKELLNFSILKSDNQGKVANDVEASIQGSVITLPLDKYDDLKSLIAVFEYNGKSITINGVEQESGVTSNDYSQPLVFTVEAEDGSKQQYTVEIALKDTGVLSAFRFLKKNNAFLTADVVCSIEKGEVVSLHKFLQSKLVAEFSSNAVKVLIDDVEQISGVTENDFSSPVIYKFIMRNGEILQYTVKMEFLLDLVSLLVITTDDSSISEIQSKDSYESGTLTVNGKSTYESCIVKTEIKGRGNSTWGYPKKPYRLKLNKKAEICGLGKAKN
;
A
#
# COMPACT_ATOMS: atom_id res chain seq x y z
N MET A 1 -70.99 51.13 -86.35
CA MET A 1 -70.61 51.73 -85.09
C MET A 1 -69.45 50.86 -84.56
N LEU A 2 -68.29 51.45 -84.51
CA LEU A 2 -67.06 50.80 -84.03
C LEU A 2 -67.05 50.76 -82.54
N ASN A 3 -66.67 49.63 -81.96
CA ASN A 3 -66.19 49.59 -80.57
C ASN A 3 -64.83 48.90 -80.53
N ASN A 4 -63.81 49.73 -80.29
CA ASN A 4 -62.45 49.30 -80.00
C ASN A 4 -62.39 48.79 -78.59
N THR A 5 -61.94 47.57 -78.32
CA THR A 5 -61.47 47.09 -77.06
C THR A 5 -59.97 46.85 -77.09
N LEU A 6 -59.25 47.75 -76.41
CA LEU A 6 -57.80 47.73 -76.21
C LEU A 6 -57.43 46.66 -75.19
N GLY A 7 -56.81 45.59 -75.68
CA GLY A 7 -56.29 44.54 -74.73
C GLY A 7 -54.94 44.95 -74.14
N ILE A 8 -54.90 45.13 -72.84
CA ILE A 8 -53.64 45.37 -72.11
C ILE A 8 -52.99 44.03 -71.84
N LEU A 9 -51.83 43.80 -72.48
CA LEU A 9 -50.98 42.65 -72.26
C LEU A 9 -50.13 42.94 -71.03
N VAL A 10 -50.47 42.31 -69.85
CA VAL A 10 -49.69 42.36 -68.64
C VAL A 10 -48.59 41.29 -68.75
N THR A 11 -47.34 41.69 -68.98
CA THR A 11 -46.18 40.81 -68.93
C THR A 11 -45.78 40.64 -67.46
N ILE A 12 -46.06 39.49 -66.85
CA ILE A 12 -45.58 39.13 -65.53
C ILE A 12 -44.11 38.67 -65.66
N LEU A 13 -43.17 39.51 -65.22
CA LEU A 13 -41.75 39.20 -65.08
C LEU A 13 -41.56 38.38 -63.81
N LEU A 14 -41.45 37.04 -63.91
CA LEU A 14 -41.06 36.15 -62.81
C LEU A 14 -39.57 36.33 -62.53
N LEU A 15 -39.24 37.09 -61.47
CA LEU A 15 -37.93 37.15 -60.90
C LEU A 15 -37.69 35.85 -60.11
N PHE A 16 -37.02 34.88 -60.70
CA PHE A 16 -36.43 33.77 -59.98
C PHE A 16 -35.26 34.32 -59.19
N SER A 17 -35.51 34.60 -57.90
CA SER A 17 -34.42 34.78 -56.92
C SER A 17 -33.80 33.42 -56.72
N ALA A 18 -32.64 33.14 -57.31
CA ALA A 18 -31.84 31.97 -56.96
C ALA A 18 -31.31 32.20 -55.53
N CYS A 19 -31.93 31.57 -54.54
CA CYS A 19 -31.23 31.33 -53.29
C CYS A 19 -29.98 30.52 -53.63
N LYS A 20 -28.81 31.13 -53.56
CA LYS A 20 -27.60 30.38 -53.36
C LYS A 20 -27.73 29.74 -52.00
N ASP A 21 -27.88 28.42 -51.94
CA ASP A 21 -27.59 27.66 -50.72
C ASP A 21 -26.11 27.93 -50.44
N GLU A 22 -25.83 28.86 -49.51
CA GLU A 22 -24.49 29.00 -48.97
C GLU A 22 -24.24 27.72 -48.16
N GLU A 23 -23.29 26.92 -48.59
CA GLU A 23 -22.82 25.80 -47.81
C GLU A 23 -22.45 26.33 -46.40
N PRO A 24 -22.85 25.64 -45.32
CA PRO A 24 -22.52 26.06 -43.96
C PRO A 24 -21.00 26.22 -43.86
N PRO A 25 -20.51 27.25 -43.17
CA PRO A 25 -19.08 27.47 -43.05
C PRO A 25 -18.41 26.25 -42.45
N ILE A 26 -17.32 25.78 -43.08
CA ILE A 26 -16.53 24.66 -42.62
C ILE A 26 -16.03 24.98 -41.21
N SER A 27 -16.23 24.08 -40.26
CA SER A 27 -15.88 24.30 -38.85
C SER A 27 -14.36 24.46 -38.65
N SER A 28 -13.97 25.51 -37.91
CA SER A 28 -12.59 25.76 -37.51
C SER A 28 -12.29 25.28 -36.09
N THR A 29 -13.24 24.56 -35.46
CA THR A 29 -13.13 24.08 -34.08
C THR A 29 -12.09 22.98 -33.98
N LYS A 30 -11.16 23.12 -33.02
CA LYS A 30 -10.03 22.23 -32.78
C LYS A 30 -9.64 22.22 -31.30
N GLU A 31 -10.61 21.96 -30.46
CA GLU A 31 -10.47 22.04 -28.99
C GLU A 31 -10.33 20.65 -28.37
N LEU A 32 -9.43 20.49 -27.43
CA LEU A 32 -9.38 19.36 -26.52
C LEU A 32 -10.16 19.71 -25.25
N LEU A 33 -11.20 18.95 -24.94
CA LEU A 33 -12.18 19.25 -23.89
C LEU A 33 -11.82 18.63 -22.56
N ASN A 34 -11.39 17.37 -22.58
CA ASN A 34 -10.92 16.66 -21.38
C ASN A 34 -9.78 15.70 -21.72
N PHE A 35 -9.04 15.29 -20.70
CA PHE A 35 -7.96 14.33 -20.83
C PHE A 35 -7.75 13.64 -19.49
N SER A 36 -7.70 12.31 -19.49
CA SER A 36 -7.55 11.51 -18.27
C SER A 36 -6.82 10.20 -18.54
N ILE A 37 -6.26 9.61 -17.48
CA ILE A 37 -5.73 8.25 -17.46
C ILE A 37 -6.60 7.47 -16.48
N LEU A 38 -7.38 6.51 -16.97
CA LEU A 38 -8.22 5.66 -16.13
C LEU A 38 -7.47 4.40 -15.71
N LYS A 39 -7.57 4.06 -14.42
CA LYS A 39 -6.97 2.84 -13.86
C LYS A 39 -7.53 1.57 -14.49
N SER A 40 -8.82 1.57 -14.86
CA SER A 40 -9.47 0.43 -15.55
C SER A 40 -8.74 0.02 -16.81
N ASP A 41 -8.29 1.01 -17.60
CA ASP A 41 -7.67 0.81 -18.89
C ASP A 41 -6.13 0.65 -18.78
N ASN A 42 -5.59 0.97 -17.60
CA ASN A 42 -4.16 0.96 -17.26
C ASN A 42 -3.85 0.12 -16.02
N GLN A 43 -4.46 -1.08 -15.94
CA GLN A 43 -4.30 -1.97 -14.79
C GLN A 43 -2.82 -2.31 -14.53
N GLY A 44 -2.40 -2.20 -13.26
CA GLY A 44 -1.03 -2.46 -12.83
C GLY A 44 -0.02 -1.36 -13.19
N LYS A 45 -0.42 -0.32 -13.94
CA LYS A 45 0.45 0.78 -14.37
C LYS A 45 0.26 2.06 -13.58
N VAL A 46 -0.99 2.38 -13.22
CA VAL A 46 -1.32 3.54 -12.39
C VAL A 46 -2.04 3.13 -11.11
N ALA A 47 -1.85 3.93 -10.05
CA ALA A 47 -2.47 3.66 -8.75
C ALA A 47 -3.97 3.98 -8.74
N ASN A 48 -4.36 5.08 -9.37
CA ASN A 48 -5.71 5.64 -9.38
C ASN A 48 -6.03 6.25 -10.73
N ASP A 49 -7.31 6.61 -10.93
CA ASP A 49 -7.71 7.47 -12.03
C ASP A 49 -7.07 8.84 -11.86
N VAL A 50 -6.64 9.43 -12.96
CA VAL A 50 -5.98 10.74 -13.00
C VAL A 50 -6.62 11.62 -14.05
N GLU A 51 -7.15 12.76 -13.60
CA GLU A 51 -7.63 13.81 -14.49
C GLU A 51 -6.54 14.85 -14.72
N ALA A 52 -6.40 15.30 -15.97
CA ALA A 52 -5.48 16.35 -16.33
C ALA A 52 -6.11 17.73 -16.11
N SER A 53 -5.26 18.73 -15.84
CA SER A 53 -5.63 20.12 -15.98
C SER A 53 -5.23 20.62 -17.36
N ILE A 54 -6.16 21.29 -18.09
CA ILE A 54 -5.92 21.88 -19.39
C ILE A 54 -5.84 23.40 -19.22
N GLN A 55 -4.69 23.99 -19.54
CA GLN A 55 -4.48 25.43 -19.50
C GLN A 55 -3.94 25.91 -20.84
N GLY A 56 -4.82 26.47 -21.67
CA GLY A 56 -4.50 26.84 -23.04
C GLY A 56 -4.10 25.60 -23.86
N SER A 57 -2.85 25.51 -24.27
CA SER A 57 -2.30 24.38 -25.02
C SER A 57 -1.46 23.40 -24.19
N VAL A 58 -1.43 23.57 -22.88
CA VAL A 58 -0.70 22.68 -21.96
C VAL A 58 -1.68 21.82 -21.16
N ILE A 59 -1.44 20.52 -21.19
CA ILE A 59 -2.19 19.50 -20.47
C ILE A 59 -1.25 18.93 -19.41
N THR A 60 -1.58 19.09 -18.13
CA THR A 60 -0.76 18.59 -17.03
C THR A 60 -1.42 17.40 -16.35
N LEU A 61 -0.77 16.23 -16.40
CA LEU A 61 -1.19 14.98 -15.75
C LEU A 61 -0.43 14.78 -14.43
N PRO A 62 -1.10 14.78 -13.27
CA PRO A 62 -0.46 14.60 -11.97
C PRO A 62 -0.31 13.10 -11.61
N LEU A 63 0.57 12.37 -12.31
CA LEU A 63 0.84 10.96 -12.07
C LEU A 63 1.79 10.74 -10.88
N ASP A 64 1.73 9.55 -10.26
CA ASP A 64 2.67 9.18 -9.21
C ASP A 64 4.04 8.85 -9.83
N LYS A 65 5.13 9.20 -9.14
CA LYS A 65 6.49 8.91 -9.62
C LYS A 65 6.78 7.42 -9.76
N TYR A 66 5.97 6.57 -9.12
CA TYR A 66 6.08 5.12 -9.20
C TYR A 66 5.12 4.50 -10.21
N ASP A 67 4.31 5.29 -10.92
CA ASP A 67 3.49 4.79 -12.02
C ASP A 67 4.36 4.38 -13.22
N ASP A 68 3.93 3.36 -13.93
CA ASP A 68 4.57 2.95 -15.19
C ASP A 68 4.05 3.83 -16.31
N LEU A 69 4.86 4.81 -16.72
CA LEU A 69 4.48 5.79 -17.75
C LEU A 69 4.51 5.23 -19.18
N LYS A 70 5.03 4.01 -19.34
CA LYS A 70 5.10 3.36 -20.66
C LYS A 70 3.75 2.73 -21.01
N SER A 71 3.39 2.87 -22.26
CA SER A 71 2.19 2.25 -22.83
C SER A 71 0.89 2.58 -22.08
N LEU A 72 0.72 3.83 -21.62
CA LEU A 72 -0.53 4.27 -21.01
C LEU A 72 -1.57 4.61 -22.09
N ILE A 73 -2.83 4.28 -21.80
CA ILE A 73 -4.00 4.58 -22.60
C ILE A 73 -4.69 5.78 -21.97
N ALA A 74 -4.84 6.85 -22.75
CA ALA A 74 -5.57 8.05 -22.34
C ALA A 74 -7.01 8.02 -22.84
N VAL A 75 -7.91 8.55 -22.02
CA VAL A 75 -9.29 8.87 -22.40
C VAL A 75 -9.40 10.39 -22.57
N PHE A 76 -9.89 10.82 -23.72
CA PHE A 76 -10.00 12.24 -24.04
C PHE A 76 -11.20 12.51 -24.94
N GLU A 77 -11.69 13.73 -24.89
CA GLU A 77 -12.71 14.26 -25.79
C GLU A 77 -12.19 15.50 -26.49
N TYR A 78 -12.52 15.64 -27.75
CA TYR A 78 -12.12 16.81 -28.57
C TYR A 78 -13.20 17.19 -29.57
N ASN A 79 -13.21 18.46 -29.95
CA ASN A 79 -13.97 19.00 -31.08
C ASN A 79 -13.01 19.27 -32.23
N GLY A 80 -13.14 18.51 -33.30
CA GLY A 80 -12.31 18.61 -34.49
C GLY A 80 -12.55 17.42 -35.40
N LYS A 81 -11.88 17.43 -36.55
CA LYS A 81 -11.95 16.37 -37.55
C LYS A 81 -11.15 15.13 -37.13
N SER A 82 -9.94 15.36 -36.59
CA SER A 82 -9.03 14.30 -36.16
C SER A 82 -8.08 14.77 -35.06
N ILE A 83 -7.53 13.80 -34.30
CA ILE A 83 -6.48 14.05 -33.34
C ILE A 83 -5.33 13.08 -33.57
N THR A 84 -4.10 13.59 -33.62
CA THR A 84 -2.90 12.82 -33.98
C THR A 84 -1.72 13.13 -33.05
N ILE A 85 -0.79 12.14 -32.90
CA ILE A 85 0.57 12.36 -32.41
C ILE A 85 1.53 12.05 -33.54
N ASN A 86 2.38 13.00 -33.92
CA ASN A 86 3.32 12.86 -35.05
C ASN A 86 2.66 12.31 -36.34
N GLY A 87 1.42 12.69 -36.59
CA GLY A 87 0.64 12.26 -37.76
C GLY A 87 -0.01 10.88 -37.63
N VAL A 88 0.17 10.19 -36.51
CA VAL A 88 -0.52 8.91 -36.17
C VAL A 88 -1.81 9.23 -35.46
N GLU A 89 -2.94 8.75 -35.99
CA GLU A 89 -4.26 8.95 -35.40
C GLU A 89 -4.36 8.32 -34.00
N GLN A 90 -5.03 9.02 -33.12
CA GLN A 90 -5.23 8.61 -31.71
C GLN A 90 -6.69 8.32 -31.46
N GLU A 91 -6.96 7.16 -30.88
CA GLU A 91 -8.30 6.74 -30.46
C GLU A 91 -8.39 6.76 -28.93
N SER A 92 -9.37 7.53 -28.42
CA SER A 92 -9.63 7.69 -26.98
C SER A 92 -9.98 6.34 -26.34
N GLY A 93 -9.33 6.00 -25.24
CA GLY A 93 -9.52 4.74 -24.53
C GLY A 93 -8.92 3.50 -25.22
N VAL A 94 -8.17 3.67 -26.33
CA VAL A 94 -7.62 2.57 -27.13
C VAL A 94 -6.12 2.72 -27.39
N THR A 95 -5.70 3.90 -27.91
CA THR A 95 -4.31 4.08 -28.34
C THR A 95 -3.37 4.23 -27.15
N SER A 96 -2.36 3.36 -27.09
CA SER A 96 -1.33 3.36 -26.05
C SER A 96 -0.12 4.19 -26.45
N ASN A 97 0.38 5.04 -25.53
CA ASN A 97 1.53 5.90 -25.74
C ASN A 97 2.52 5.87 -24.56
N ASP A 98 3.77 6.23 -24.83
CA ASP A 98 4.81 6.40 -23.81
C ASP A 98 4.84 7.85 -23.31
N TYR A 99 4.41 8.05 -22.07
CA TYR A 99 4.35 9.36 -21.42
C TYR A 99 5.62 9.69 -20.59
N SER A 100 6.70 8.92 -20.73
CA SER A 100 7.97 9.23 -20.05
C SER A 100 8.64 10.52 -20.56
N GLN A 101 8.14 11.06 -21.70
CA GLN A 101 8.51 12.35 -22.26
C GLN A 101 7.24 13.11 -22.64
N PRO A 102 7.28 14.45 -22.74
CA PRO A 102 6.14 15.22 -23.21
C PRO A 102 5.65 14.77 -24.59
N LEU A 103 4.34 14.64 -24.73
CA LEU A 103 3.70 14.27 -26.00
C LEU A 103 2.92 15.43 -26.56
N VAL A 104 2.98 15.61 -27.91
CA VAL A 104 2.25 16.65 -28.60
C VAL A 104 1.08 16.05 -29.38
N PHE A 105 -0.13 16.30 -28.90
CA PHE A 105 -1.37 15.99 -29.59
C PHE A 105 -1.73 17.14 -30.55
N THR A 106 -2.05 16.82 -31.79
CA THR A 106 -2.47 17.79 -32.78
C THR A 106 -3.93 17.53 -33.16
N VAL A 107 -4.81 18.47 -32.85
CA VAL A 107 -6.22 18.47 -33.26
C VAL A 107 -6.32 19.24 -34.59
N GLU A 108 -6.91 18.62 -35.60
CA GLU A 108 -7.20 19.22 -36.90
C GLU A 108 -8.69 19.51 -37.00
N ALA A 109 -9.04 20.73 -37.42
CA ALA A 109 -10.41 21.13 -37.69
C ALA A 109 -10.84 20.72 -39.10
N GLU A 110 -12.14 20.83 -39.40
CA GLU A 110 -12.69 20.55 -40.76
C GLU A 110 -12.13 21.48 -41.85
N ASP A 111 -11.75 22.71 -41.47
CA ASP A 111 -11.12 23.68 -42.38
C ASP A 111 -9.63 23.41 -42.60
N GLY A 112 -9.05 22.33 -42.01
CA GLY A 112 -7.65 21.97 -42.10
C GLY A 112 -6.71 22.73 -41.14
N SER A 113 -7.23 23.69 -40.39
CA SER A 113 -6.43 24.38 -39.35
C SER A 113 -6.12 23.47 -38.20
N LYS A 114 -4.97 23.67 -37.51
CA LYS A 114 -4.45 22.77 -36.47
C LYS A 114 -4.18 23.51 -35.17
N GLN A 115 -4.41 22.81 -34.04
CA GLN A 115 -4.03 23.23 -32.72
C GLN A 115 -3.21 22.10 -32.05
N GLN A 116 -2.06 22.48 -31.51
CA GLN A 116 -1.22 21.55 -30.75
C GLN A 116 -1.47 21.68 -29.25
N TYR A 117 -1.50 20.55 -28.58
CA TYR A 117 -1.60 20.42 -27.13
C TYR A 117 -0.43 19.60 -26.62
N THR A 118 0.34 20.15 -25.70
CA THR A 118 1.47 19.44 -25.09
C THR A 118 1.02 18.80 -23.78
N VAL A 119 1.14 17.47 -23.71
CA VAL A 119 0.90 16.71 -22.48
C VAL A 119 2.20 16.60 -21.69
N GLU A 120 2.20 17.12 -20.47
CA GLU A 120 3.31 17.11 -19.56
C GLU A 120 2.92 16.34 -18.29
N ILE A 121 3.86 15.57 -17.73
CA ILE A 121 3.65 14.82 -16.50
C ILE A 121 4.18 15.60 -15.31
N ALA A 122 3.30 15.92 -14.36
CA ALA A 122 3.66 16.44 -13.05
C ALA A 122 3.76 15.28 -12.05
N LEU A 123 4.97 14.78 -11.84
CA LEU A 123 5.19 13.64 -10.93
C LEU A 123 4.92 14.04 -9.47
N LYS A 124 4.05 13.28 -8.82
CA LYS A 124 3.78 13.34 -7.39
C LYS A 124 4.51 12.22 -6.66
N ASP A 125 5.02 12.50 -5.48
CA ASP A 125 5.53 11.47 -4.56
C ASP A 125 4.48 11.19 -3.49
N THR A 126 3.72 10.12 -3.68
CA THR A 126 2.72 9.68 -2.69
C THR A 126 3.31 8.76 -1.61
N GLY A 127 4.63 8.51 -1.69
CA GLY A 127 5.34 7.60 -0.80
C GLY A 127 5.12 6.12 -1.15
N VAL A 128 5.92 5.27 -0.53
CA VAL A 128 5.89 3.82 -0.77
C VAL A 128 5.10 3.10 0.30
N LEU A 129 5.39 3.39 1.55
CA LEU A 129 4.81 2.78 2.74
C LEU A 129 4.20 3.88 3.60
N SER A 130 2.88 3.88 3.74
CA SER A 130 2.15 4.92 4.49
C SER A 130 1.80 4.51 5.92
N ALA A 131 1.74 3.20 6.21
CA ALA A 131 1.50 2.69 7.54
C ALA A 131 2.14 1.31 7.72
N PHE A 132 2.63 1.04 8.93
CA PHE A 132 3.09 -0.26 9.38
C PHE A 132 2.73 -0.45 10.86
N ARG A 133 2.03 -1.55 11.17
CA ARG A 133 1.49 -1.78 12.52
C ARG A 133 1.30 -3.26 12.79
N PHE A 134 1.21 -3.60 14.08
CA PHE A 134 0.84 -4.92 14.55
C PHE A 134 -0.49 -4.82 15.29
N LEU A 135 -1.55 -5.35 14.68
CA LEU A 135 -2.88 -5.28 15.26
C LEU A 135 -3.11 -6.43 16.25
N LYS A 136 -3.77 -6.13 17.36
CA LYS A 136 -4.19 -7.13 18.37
C LYS A 136 -5.04 -8.25 17.78
N LYS A 137 -5.92 -7.92 16.80
CA LYS A 137 -6.76 -8.91 16.13
C LYS A 137 -5.96 -10.01 15.41
N ASN A 138 -4.74 -9.69 14.94
CA ASN A 138 -3.84 -10.59 14.22
C ASN A 138 -2.74 -11.17 15.13
N ASN A 139 -2.52 -10.57 16.32
CA ASN A 139 -1.47 -10.92 17.27
C ASN A 139 -2.09 -10.99 18.67
N ALA A 140 -2.71 -12.12 19.00
CA ALA A 140 -3.58 -12.29 20.18
C ALA A 140 -2.89 -11.99 21.54
N PHE A 141 -1.57 -12.07 21.61
CA PHE A 141 -0.79 -11.74 22.82
C PHE A 141 -0.62 -10.23 23.03
N LEU A 142 -0.94 -9.39 22.05
CA LEU A 142 -0.92 -7.94 22.23
C LEU A 142 -2.11 -7.47 23.06
N THR A 143 -1.88 -6.52 23.96
CA THR A 143 -2.93 -5.88 24.74
C THR A 143 -3.64 -4.78 23.98
N ALA A 144 -2.94 -4.13 23.05
CA ALA A 144 -3.44 -3.08 22.16
C ALA A 144 -2.73 -3.14 20.80
N ASP A 145 -3.25 -2.42 19.83
CA ASP A 145 -2.60 -2.23 18.53
C ASP A 145 -1.30 -1.44 18.69
N VAL A 146 -0.26 -1.83 17.94
CA VAL A 146 1.04 -1.18 17.95
C VAL A 146 1.29 -0.54 16.60
N VAL A 147 1.46 0.78 16.59
CA VAL A 147 1.82 1.56 15.40
C VAL A 147 3.33 1.79 15.39
N CYS A 148 3.96 1.52 14.25
CA CYS A 148 5.38 1.74 14.04
C CYS A 148 5.63 3.09 13.39
N SER A 149 6.77 3.71 13.68
CA SER A 149 7.28 4.86 12.93
C SER A 149 7.99 4.39 11.67
N ILE A 150 7.86 5.17 10.61
CA ILE A 150 8.48 4.91 9.30
C ILE A 150 9.37 6.11 8.97
N GLU A 151 10.68 5.91 8.98
CA GLU A 151 11.63 6.97 8.72
C GLU A 151 12.82 6.46 7.90
N LYS A 152 13.12 7.13 6.79
CA LYS A 152 14.33 6.90 5.96
C LYS A 152 14.59 5.44 5.59
N GLY A 153 13.53 4.69 5.26
CA GLY A 153 13.66 3.27 4.90
C GLY A 153 13.74 2.31 6.09
N GLU A 154 13.52 2.81 7.30
CA GLU A 154 13.40 1.98 8.51
C GLU A 154 11.99 2.03 9.06
N VAL A 155 11.56 0.90 9.61
CA VAL A 155 10.33 0.75 10.40
C VAL A 155 10.72 0.34 11.80
N VAL A 156 10.38 1.16 12.77
CA VAL A 156 10.73 0.92 14.17
C VAL A 156 9.51 1.06 15.08
N SER A 157 9.52 0.31 16.18
CA SER A 157 8.49 0.39 17.22
C SER A 157 9.12 0.76 18.55
N LEU A 158 8.45 1.64 19.29
CA LEU A 158 8.79 1.90 20.70
C LEU A 158 8.24 0.82 21.63
N HIS A 159 7.33 -0.02 21.13
CA HIS A 159 6.79 -1.15 21.88
C HIS A 159 7.80 -2.31 21.91
N LYS A 160 7.99 -2.90 23.10
CA LYS A 160 8.79 -4.11 23.27
C LYS A 160 7.88 -5.34 23.23
N PHE A 161 8.14 -6.25 22.32
CA PHE A 161 7.30 -7.42 22.09
C PHE A 161 7.71 -8.60 22.98
N LEU A 162 6.72 -9.45 23.29
CA LEU A 162 6.94 -10.70 24.04
C LEU A 162 7.27 -11.88 23.12
N GLN A 163 6.95 -11.79 21.85
CA GLN A 163 7.15 -12.85 20.86
C GLN A 163 7.70 -12.25 19.58
N SER A 164 8.57 -12.99 18.88
CA SER A 164 9.17 -12.53 17.63
C SER A 164 8.32 -12.85 16.39
N LYS A 165 7.47 -13.87 16.47
CA LYS A 165 6.55 -14.22 15.38
C LYS A 165 5.33 -13.32 15.42
N LEU A 166 5.17 -12.50 14.40
CA LEU A 166 4.18 -11.44 14.31
C LEU A 166 3.57 -11.37 12.92
N VAL A 167 2.30 -11.00 12.87
CA VAL A 167 1.59 -10.64 11.64
C VAL A 167 1.54 -9.13 11.55
N ALA A 168 2.25 -8.56 10.57
CA ALA A 168 2.25 -7.13 10.30
C ALA A 168 1.08 -6.73 9.39
N GLU A 169 0.43 -5.61 9.69
CA GLU A 169 -0.48 -4.92 8.78
C GLU A 169 0.23 -3.67 8.24
N PHE A 170 0.28 -3.54 6.93
CA PHE A 170 0.91 -2.42 6.26
C PHE A 170 0.04 -1.88 5.11
N SER A 171 0.17 -0.58 4.85
CA SER A 171 -0.46 0.09 3.71
C SER A 171 0.62 0.63 2.80
N SER A 172 0.63 0.21 1.55
CA SER A 172 1.65 0.61 0.58
C SER A 172 1.06 0.92 -0.80
N ASN A 173 1.84 1.65 -1.58
CA ASN A 173 1.59 1.98 -2.98
C ASN A 173 2.20 0.93 -3.95
N ALA A 174 2.88 -0.10 -3.42
CA ALA A 174 3.52 -1.15 -4.19
C ALA A 174 2.50 -2.10 -4.83
N VAL A 175 2.85 -2.69 -5.97
CA VAL A 175 2.08 -3.77 -6.60
C VAL A 175 2.34 -5.11 -5.94
N LYS A 176 3.51 -5.26 -5.31
CA LYS A 176 3.90 -6.48 -4.61
C LYS A 176 4.88 -6.19 -3.49
N VAL A 177 4.76 -6.91 -2.39
CA VAL A 177 5.66 -6.81 -1.23
C VAL A 177 6.27 -8.17 -0.96
N LEU A 178 7.59 -8.23 -0.80
CA LEU A 178 8.33 -9.48 -0.61
C LEU A 178 9.25 -9.41 0.62
N ILE A 179 9.46 -10.57 1.25
CA ILE A 179 10.57 -10.86 2.16
C ILE A 179 11.24 -12.13 1.61
N ASP A 180 12.54 -12.09 1.33
CA ASP A 180 13.31 -13.22 0.78
C ASP A 180 12.59 -13.93 -0.38
N ASP A 181 12.01 -13.12 -1.31
CA ASP A 181 11.25 -13.54 -2.48
C ASP A 181 9.89 -14.21 -2.17
N VAL A 182 9.47 -14.26 -0.91
CA VAL A 182 8.15 -14.72 -0.49
C VAL A 182 7.19 -13.54 -0.40
N GLU A 183 6.05 -13.65 -1.09
CA GLU A 183 5.03 -12.59 -1.09
C GLU A 183 4.40 -12.39 0.28
N GLN A 184 4.28 -11.12 0.68
CA GLN A 184 3.73 -10.69 1.94
C GLN A 184 2.32 -10.14 1.76
N ILE A 185 1.37 -10.74 2.44
CA ILE A 185 -0.02 -10.27 2.48
C ILE A 185 -0.25 -9.54 3.79
N SER A 186 -0.55 -8.23 3.69
CA SER A 186 -0.81 -7.35 4.82
C SER A 186 -1.91 -7.91 5.74
N GLY A 187 -1.61 -8.02 7.03
CA GLY A 187 -2.53 -8.56 8.03
C GLY A 187 -2.71 -10.08 8.04
N VAL A 188 -1.93 -10.83 7.21
CA VAL A 188 -2.06 -12.28 7.06
C VAL A 188 -0.73 -13.01 7.26
N THR A 189 0.34 -12.58 6.58
CA THR A 189 1.61 -13.32 6.60
C THR A 189 2.35 -13.12 7.93
N GLU A 190 2.61 -14.22 8.63
CA GLU A 190 3.43 -14.24 9.85
C GLU A 190 4.92 -14.26 9.49
N ASN A 191 5.72 -13.43 10.16
CA ASN A 191 7.17 -13.39 10.03
C ASN A 191 7.86 -13.40 11.38
N ASP A 192 9.11 -13.88 11.42
CA ASP A 192 9.95 -13.84 12.60
C ASP A 192 10.81 -12.57 12.60
N PHE A 193 10.52 -11.66 13.51
CA PHE A 193 11.22 -10.38 13.70
C PHE A 193 12.33 -10.46 14.75
N SER A 194 12.78 -11.66 15.16
CA SER A 194 13.90 -11.83 16.11
C SER A 194 15.21 -11.18 15.63
N SER A 195 15.32 -10.94 14.34
CA SER A 195 16.36 -10.13 13.69
C SER A 195 15.70 -9.12 12.74
N PRO A 196 16.43 -8.08 12.29
CA PRO A 196 15.91 -7.14 11.32
C PRO A 196 15.40 -7.82 10.06
N VAL A 197 14.19 -7.49 9.62
CA VAL A 197 13.53 -8.06 8.43
C VAL A 197 13.46 -7.02 7.33
N ILE A 198 13.87 -7.39 6.11
CA ILE A 198 13.87 -6.51 4.96
C ILE A 198 12.63 -6.76 4.12
N TYR A 199 11.74 -5.76 4.05
CA TYR A 199 10.60 -5.73 3.16
C TYR A 199 11.00 -5.07 1.84
N LYS A 200 10.81 -5.76 0.71
CA LYS A 200 11.01 -5.26 -0.65
C LYS A 200 9.67 -4.86 -1.24
N PHE A 201 9.50 -3.60 -1.58
CA PHE A 201 8.30 -3.04 -2.21
C PHE A 201 8.56 -2.89 -3.71
N ILE A 202 7.86 -3.65 -4.54
CA ILE A 202 7.96 -3.60 -6.00
C ILE A 202 6.91 -2.62 -6.50
N MET A 203 7.37 -1.56 -7.16
CA MET A 203 6.54 -0.49 -7.67
C MET A 203 6.07 -0.77 -9.10
N ARG A 204 5.05 -0.06 -9.58
CA ARG A 204 4.48 -0.21 -10.93
C ARG A 204 5.49 0.02 -12.04
N ASN A 205 6.39 0.98 -11.86
CA ASN A 205 7.51 1.25 -12.79
C ASN A 205 8.65 0.22 -12.73
N GLY A 206 8.53 -0.81 -11.89
CA GLY A 206 9.55 -1.84 -11.68
C GLY A 206 10.63 -1.49 -10.67
N GLU A 207 10.59 -0.30 -10.07
CA GLU A 207 11.52 0.09 -9.00
C GLU A 207 11.30 -0.77 -7.76
N ILE A 208 12.37 -1.13 -7.07
CA ILE A 208 12.33 -1.92 -5.83
C ILE A 208 12.87 -1.06 -4.69
N LEU A 209 12.02 -0.76 -3.73
CA LEU A 209 12.40 -0.04 -2.52
C LEU A 209 12.41 -0.98 -1.32
N GLN A 210 13.35 -0.73 -0.40
CA GLN A 210 13.55 -1.58 0.76
C GLN A 210 13.30 -0.81 2.04
N TYR A 211 12.60 -1.46 2.97
CA TYR A 211 12.42 -0.99 4.33
C TYR A 211 12.90 -2.06 5.29
N THR A 212 13.74 -1.66 6.24
CA THR A 212 14.22 -2.55 7.29
C THR A 212 13.35 -2.41 8.52
N VAL A 213 12.66 -3.49 8.88
CA VAL A 213 11.81 -3.55 10.07
C VAL A 213 12.63 -4.05 11.24
N LYS A 214 12.78 -3.20 12.29
CA LYS A 214 13.55 -3.49 13.50
C LYS A 214 12.61 -3.46 14.71
N MET A 215 12.51 -4.57 15.41
CA MET A 215 11.68 -4.70 16.61
C MET A 215 12.53 -4.94 17.84
N GLU A 216 12.10 -4.43 18.99
CA GLU A 216 12.70 -4.73 20.29
C GLU A 216 11.83 -5.73 21.05
N PHE A 217 12.49 -6.63 21.77
CA PHE A 217 11.81 -7.66 22.55
C PHE A 217 12.12 -7.51 24.03
N LEU A 218 11.08 -7.64 24.86
CA LEU A 218 11.23 -7.61 26.32
C LEU A 218 12.11 -8.74 26.82
N LEU A 219 12.19 -9.82 26.06
CA LEU A 219 12.80 -11.08 26.49
C LEU A 219 14.28 -11.22 26.14
N ASP A 220 14.90 -10.23 25.53
CA ASP A 220 16.39 -10.19 25.50
C ASP A 220 16.98 -9.90 26.88
N LEU A 221 16.14 -9.49 27.85
CA LEU A 221 16.57 -9.16 29.20
C LEU A 221 16.11 -10.16 30.25
N VAL A 222 15.11 -10.99 30.01
CA VAL A 222 14.57 -11.92 31.03
C VAL A 222 14.15 -13.24 30.39
N SER A 223 14.81 -14.33 30.77
CA SER A 223 14.31 -15.67 30.49
C SER A 223 13.00 -15.91 31.24
N LEU A 224 11.97 -16.40 30.54
CA LEU A 224 10.70 -16.72 31.18
C LEU A 224 10.80 -18.03 31.93
N LEU A 225 10.63 -17.95 33.24
CA LEU A 225 10.50 -19.11 34.11
C LEU A 225 9.02 -19.36 34.35
N VAL A 226 8.53 -20.50 33.91
CA VAL A 226 7.17 -20.97 34.22
C VAL A 226 7.28 -22.21 35.11
N ILE A 227 6.63 -22.16 36.26
CA ILE A 227 6.52 -23.31 37.16
C ILE A 227 5.05 -23.70 37.24
N THR A 228 4.76 -24.95 36.89
CA THR A 228 3.44 -25.55 37.04
C THR A 228 3.56 -26.70 38.03
N THR A 229 2.70 -26.72 39.02
CA THR A 229 2.56 -27.89 39.93
C THR A 229 1.66 -28.92 39.26
N ASP A 230 1.80 -30.19 39.65
CA ASP A 230 1.03 -31.28 39.03
C ASP A 230 -0.47 -31.19 39.37
N ASP A 231 -0.80 -30.66 40.54
CA ASP A 231 -2.18 -30.61 41.07
C ASP A 231 -2.77 -29.18 41.13
N SER A 232 -1.93 -28.15 41.16
CA SER A 232 -2.38 -26.76 41.33
C SER A 232 -1.39 -25.73 40.81
N SER A 233 -1.79 -24.45 40.80
CA SER A 233 -0.88 -23.34 40.48
C SER A 233 0.11 -23.08 41.63
N ILE A 234 1.25 -22.45 41.33
CA ILE A 234 2.25 -22.08 42.34
C ILE A 234 1.69 -21.20 43.48
N SER A 235 0.61 -20.46 43.21
CA SER A 235 -0.05 -19.63 44.21
C SER A 235 -0.73 -20.44 45.32
N GLU A 236 -0.95 -21.73 45.09
CA GLU A 236 -1.60 -22.64 46.06
C GLU A 236 -0.61 -23.42 46.94
N ILE A 237 0.69 -23.28 46.69
CA ILE A 237 1.71 -23.89 47.58
C ILE A 237 1.63 -23.23 48.95
N GLN A 238 1.12 -23.99 49.91
CA GLN A 238 0.85 -23.52 51.28
C GLN A 238 1.89 -23.96 52.30
N SER A 239 2.68 -25.01 51.99
CA SER A 239 3.61 -25.61 52.94
C SER A 239 5.06 -25.13 52.73
N LYS A 240 5.75 -24.92 53.84
CA LYS A 240 7.21 -24.80 53.92
C LYS A 240 7.89 -26.13 54.20
N ASP A 241 7.15 -27.12 54.70
CA ASP A 241 7.69 -28.37 55.20
C ASP A 241 7.64 -29.49 54.17
N SER A 242 6.60 -29.52 53.35
CA SER A 242 6.41 -30.49 52.27
C SER A 242 6.71 -29.92 50.90
N TYR A 243 7.27 -30.74 50.01
CA TYR A 243 7.45 -30.41 48.61
C TYR A 243 6.23 -30.87 47.79
N GLU A 244 5.85 -30.07 46.82
CA GLU A 244 4.91 -30.45 45.79
C GLU A 244 5.65 -30.69 44.46
N SER A 245 5.18 -31.71 43.73
CA SER A 245 5.73 -32.04 42.41
C SER A 245 5.28 -31.03 41.37
N GLY A 246 6.17 -30.72 40.44
CA GLY A 246 5.88 -29.78 39.39
C GLY A 246 6.86 -29.84 38.23
N THR A 247 6.65 -28.95 37.29
CA THR A 247 7.50 -28.80 36.08
C THR A 247 8.02 -27.37 36.00
N LEU A 248 9.31 -27.24 35.85
CA LEU A 248 9.97 -25.98 35.54
C LEU A 248 10.24 -25.92 34.06
N THR A 249 9.66 -24.93 33.38
CA THR A 249 9.93 -24.60 31.98
C THR A 249 10.74 -23.32 31.92
N VAL A 250 11.88 -23.37 31.26
CA VAL A 250 12.75 -22.23 30.99
C VAL A 250 12.76 -21.96 29.50
N ASN A 251 12.32 -20.79 29.11
CA ASN A 251 12.45 -20.29 27.75
C ASN A 251 13.69 -19.41 27.66
N GLY A 252 14.82 -19.98 27.29
CA GLY A 252 16.15 -19.34 27.36
C GLY A 252 16.46 -18.40 26.22
N LYS A 253 15.72 -18.46 25.13
CA LYS A 253 15.98 -17.70 23.88
C LYS A 253 17.43 -17.79 23.38
N SER A 254 17.91 -16.74 22.72
CA SER A 254 19.27 -16.74 22.15
C SER A 254 20.40 -16.73 23.19
N THR A 255 20.09 -16.36 24.43
CA THR A 255 21.12 -16.19 25.47
C THR A 255 21.32 -17.43 26.33
N TYR A 256 20.27 -18.26 26.54
CA TYR A 256 20.31 -19.44 27.35
C TYR A 256 19.59 -20.61 26.68
N GLU A 257 20.00 -21.84 27.02
CA GLU A 257 19.29 -23.02 26.55
C GLU A 257 17.89 -23.09 27.16
N SER A 258 16.88 -23.33 26.32
CA SER A 258 15.55 -23.67 26.83
C SER A 258 15.54 -25.06 27.42
N CYS A 259 14.88 -25.26 28.56
CA CYS A 259 14.76 -26.59 29.15
C CYS A 259 13.42 -26.78 29.85
N ILE A 260 13.02 -28.05 29.94
CA ILE A 260 11.88 -28.51 30.75
C ILE A 260 12.43 -29.52 31.75
N VAL A 261 12.21 -29.27 33.03
CA VAL A 261 12.76 -30.09 34.12
C VAL A 261 11.67 -30.37 35.14
N LYS A 262 11.50 -31.63 35.49
CA LYS A 262 10.68 -32.00 36.64
C LYS A 262 11.34 -31.46 37.93
N THR A 263 10.55 -30.85 38.77
CA THR A 263 10.99 -30.19 39.98
C THR A 263 10.06 -30.51 41.15
N GLU A 264 10.62 -30.39 42.36
CA GLU A 264 9.86 -30.32 43.59
C GLU A 264 9.95 -28.89 44.13
N ILE A 265 8.83 -28.30 44.55
CA ILE A 265 8.73 -26.91 45.01
C ILE A 265 8.10 -26.84 46.40
N LYS A 266 8.62 -26.00 47.28
CA LYS A 266 7.99 -25.67 48.57
C LYS A 266 8.24 -24.20 48.95
N GLY A 267 7.49 -23.74 49.91
CA GLY A 267 7.73 -22.44 50.55
C GLY A 267 9.11 -22.38 51.23
N ARG A 268 9.68 -21.17 51.30
CA ARG A 268 10.97 -20.90 51.97
C ARG A 268 10.87 -19.66 52.85
N GLY A 269 11.75 -19.60 53.83
CA GLY A 269 11.90 -18.44 54.72
C GLY A 269 10.98 -18.52 55.96
N ASN A 270 11.34 -17.77 56.97
CA ASN A 270 10.58 -17.68 58.23
C ASN A 270 9.65 -16.45 58.17
N SER A 271 10.16 -15.29 58.51
CA SER A 271 9.40 -14.03 58.47
C SER A 271 8.95 -13.63 57.03
N THR A 272 9.77 -13.91 56.02
CA THR A 272 9.49 -13.58 54.60
C THR A 272 8.35 -14.40 54.00
N TRP A 273 7.97 -15.53 54.56
CA TRP A 273 6.82 -16.33 54.15
C TRP A 273 5.48 -15.60 54.35
N GLY A 274 5.44 -14.69 55.32
CA GLY A 274 4.27 -13.83 55.58
C GLY A 274 4.06 -12.68 54.58
N TYR A 275 5.02 -12.38 53.70
CA TYR A 275 4.89 -11.29 52.75
C TYR A 275 4.02 -11.67 51.54
N PRO A 276 3.40 -10.70 50.87
CA PRO A 276 2.61 -10.95 49.65
C PRO A 276 3.41 -11.65 48.56
N LYS A 277 4.71 -11.30 48.40
CA LYS A 277 5.64 -11.97 47.49
C LYS A 277 6.38 -13.07 48.24
N LYS A 278 5.92 -14.30 48.08
CA LYS A 278 6.43 -15.46 48.82
C LYS A 278 7.72 -16.01 48.17
N PRO A 279 8.75 -16.34 48.97
CA PRO A 279 9.93 -17.06 48.50
C PRO A 279 9.67 -18.57 48.41
N TYR A 280 10.20 -19.19 47.37
CA TYR A 280 10.10 -20.63 47.12
C TYR A 280 11.48 -21.28 47.05
N ARG A 281 11.54 -22.57 47.31
CA ARG A 281 12.69 -23.44 47.08
C ARG A 281 12.35 -24.48 46.05
N LEU A 282 13.20 -24.56 45.01
CA LEU A 282 13.12 -25.55 43.95
C LEU A 282 14.18 -26.63 44.18
N LYS A 283 13.83 -27.88 43.86
CA LYS A 283 14.74 -29.01 43.84
C LYS A 283 14.52 -29.77 42.54
N LEU A 284 15.49 -29.68 41.64
CA LEU A 284 15.39 -30.30 40.33
C LEU A 284 15.65 -31.81 40.42
N ASN A 285 14.94 -32.60 39.60
CA ASN A 285 15.17 -34.05 39.54
C ASN A 285 16.48 -34.42 38.85
N LYS A 286 17.01 -33.53 37.97
CA LYS A 286 18.32 -33.67 37.30
C LYS A 286 19.03 -32.31 37.28
N LYS A 287 20.36 -32.34 37.10
CA LYS A 287 21.13 -31.11 36.90
C LYS A 287 20.68 -30.40 35.63
N ALA A 288 20.31 -29.14 35.75
CA ALA A 288 19.95 -28.29 34.60
C ALA A 288 20.59 -26.92 34.79
N GLU A 289 20.85 -26.29 33.68
CA GLU A 289 21.21 -24.88 33.61
C GLU A 289 19.95 -24.05 33.57
N ILE A 290 19.85 -23.05 34.43
CA ILE A 290 18.71 -22.17 34.53
C ILE A 290 19.22 -20.74 34.37
N CYS A 291 18.87 -20.11 33.26
CA CYS A 291 19.18 -18.70 33.00
C CYS A 291 20.68 -18.35 33.22
N GLY A 292 21.59 -19.18 32.77
CA GLY A 292 23.04 -18.94 32.85
C GLY A 292 23.68 -19.14 34.22
N LEU A 293 22.93 -19.65 35.20
CA LEU A 293 23.45 -19.87 36.58
C LEU A 293 24.34 -21.09 36.72
N GLY A 294 24.67 -21.81 35.65
CA GLY A 294 25.40 -23.05 35.66
C GLY A 294 24.55 -24.26 36.07
N LYS A 295 25.03 -25.46 35.74
CA LYS A 295 24.27 -26.71 35.99
C LYS A 295 24.24 -27.06 37.47
N ALA A 296 23.10 -26.84 38.09
CA ALA A 296 22.82 -27.19 39.49
C ALA A 296 21.61 -28.09 39.60
N LYS A 297 21.48 -28.77 40.76
CA LYS A 297 20.33 -29.61 41.06
C LYS A 297 19.47 -28.98 42.19
N ASN A 298 20.06 -28.13 43.01
CA ASN A 298 19.41 -27.41 44.13
C ASN A 298 19.76 -25.92 44.07
#